data_c5ceebbceba9c27657d11e4e96099e8a
#
_entry.id   c5ceebbceba9c27657d11e4e96099e8a
#
_cell.length_a   1.000
_cell.length_b   1.000
_cell.length_c   1.000
_cell.angle_alpha   90.00
_cell.angle_beta   90.00
_cell.angle_gamma   90.00
#
_symmetry.space_group_name_H-M   'P 1'
#
loop_
_entity.id
_entity.type
_entity.pdbx_description
1 polymer ?
#
loop_
_entity_poly.entity_id
_entity_poly.type
_entity_poly.pdbx_seq_one_letter_code
_entity_poly.pdbx_strand_id
1 'polypeptide(L)'
;MLLISSETKNAVRDLLMELIRIPSVRGHEGPAARYLCDRLLPLTDRCELIAIDDAIMQDPDYAFPIPGHSYRDTPNLECVVGGNGRGRSVVFNTHLDVVPPSEGQAHAFDPIEESGTIWGRGACDAKGQVATLYALILLLRERRVRPPGDLTFHFVVEEENGGNGTLAMIRRGVRADAAVVLEPSEMCIIPAVRGAVWFDLKVFGRAAHSGNVAGRISALDK
;
A
#
# COMPACT_ATOMS: atom_id res chain seq x y z
N MET A 1 1.36 24.95 15.74
CA MET A 1 1.85 23.56 15.77
C MET A 1 0.80 22.70 16.47
N LEU A 2 0.26 21.72 15.80
CA LEU A 2 -0.69 20.76 16.39
C LEU A 2 0.09 19.89 17.41
N LEU A 3 -0.14 20.09 18.69
CA LEU A 3 0.43 19.24 19.72
C LEU A 3 -0.32 17.89 19.71
N ILE A 4 0.39 16.81 19.42
CA ILE A 4 -0.08 15.45 19.50
C ILE A 4 0.19 14.94 20.91
N SER A 5 -0.82 14.34 21.57
CA SER A 5 -0.66 13.77 22.91
C SER A 5 0.38 12.63 22.92
N SER A 6 0.97 12.37 24.05
CA SER A 6 1.90 11.24 24.20
C SER A 6 1.17 9.90 24.01
N GLU A 7 -0.09 9.83 24.40
CA GLU A 7 -0.94 8.66 24.20
C GLU A 7 -1.15 8.37 22.71
N THR A 8 -1.52 9.38 21.92
CA THR A 8 -1.66 9.24 20.46
C THR A 8 -0.34 8.85 19.81
N LYS A 9 0.80 9.45 20.22
CA LYS A 9 2.13 9.07 19.68
C LYS A 9 2.45 7.61 19.94
N ASN A 10 2.20 7.13 21.17
CA ASN A 10 2.43 5.74 21.52
C ASN A 10 1.51 4.80 20.73
N ALA A 11 0.22 5.12 20.61
CA ALA A 11 -0.73 4.32 19.84
C ALA A 11 -0.33 4.20 18.36
N VAL A 12 0.16 5.29 17.75
CA VAL A 12 0.63 5.32 16.36
C VAL A 12 1.90 4.49 16.18
N ARG A 13 2.87 4.65 17.11
CA ARG A 13 4.09 3.85 17.14
C ARG A 13 3.77 2.36 17.27
N ASP A 14 2.94 1.99 18.22
CA ASP A 14 2.59 0.60 18.50
C ASP A 14 1.84 -0.02 17.31
N LEU A 15 0.93 0.74 16.66
CA LEU A 15 0.29 0.29 15.42
C LEU A 15 1.31 0.01 14.32
N LEU A 16 2.27 0.92 14.10
CA LEU A 16 3.30 0.74 13.06
C LEU A 16 4.16 -0.49 13.34
N MET A 17 4.61 -0.66 14.59
CA MET A 17 5.40 -1.83 15.00
C MET A 17 4.63 -3.13 14.74
N GLU A 18 3.35 -3.21 15.11
CA GLU A 18 2.53 -4.39 14.87
C GLU A 18 2.28 -4.64 13.38
N LEU A 19 2.01 -3.60 12.59
CA LEU A 19 1.85 -3.74 11.14
C LEU A 19 3.12 -4.29 10.49
N ILE A 20 4.32 -3.84 10.92
CA ILE A 20 5.59 -4.37 10.39
C ILE A 20 5.75 -5.86 10.72
N ARG A 21 5.34 -6.31 11.92
CA ARG A 21 5.37 -7.72 12.32
C ARG A 21 4.50 -8.63 11.47
N ILE A 22 3.52 -8.08 10.76
CA ILE A 22 2.66 -8.84 9.86
C ILE A 22 3.30 -8.83 8.46
N PRO A 23 3.85 -9.95 7.97
CA PRO A 23 4.40 -10.04 6.61
C PRO A 23 3.28 -9.94 5.58
N SER A 24 3.04 -8.73 5.08
CA SER A 24 2.02 -8.46 4.07
C SER A 24 2.63 -8.39 2.67
N VAL A 25 3.45 -9.36 2.33
CA VAL A 25 3.91 -9.53 0.95
C VAL A 25 2.75 -9.93 0.06
N ARG A 26 2.87 -9.69 -1.25
CA ARG A 26 1.83 -9.98 -2.23
C ARG A 26 1.14 -11.33 -1.99
N GLY A 27 -0.18 -11.34 -1.93
CA GLY A 27 -1.03 -12.49 -1.66
C GLY A 27 -1.16 -12.88 -0.18
N HIS A 28 -0.52 -12.12 0.72
CA HIS A 28 -0.56 -12.33 2.17
C HIS A 28 -0.96 -11.07 2.95
N GLU A 29 -1.62 -10.09 2.31
CA GLU A 29 -1.98 -8.81 2.90
C GLU A 29 -3.18 -8.90 3.85
N GLY A 30 -4.01 -9.95 3.71
CA GLY A 30 -5.25 -10.10 4.46
C GLY A 30 -5.12 -9.97 5.99
N PRO A 31 -4.12 -10.56 6.65
CA PRO A 31 -3.89 -10.36 8.08
C PRO A 31 -3.65 -8.90 8.45
N ALA A 32 -2.91 -8.12 7.64
CA ALA A 32 -2.68 -6.70 7.88
C ALA A 32 -3.98 -5.89 7.72
N ALA A 33 -4.78 -6.18 6.69
CA ALA A 33 -6.07 -5.53 6.47
C ALA A 33 -7.04 -5.80 7.63
N ARG A 34 -7.13 -7.03 8.11
CA ARG A 34 -7.98 -7.40 9.26
C ARG A 34 -7.51 -6.74 10.55
N TYR A 35 -6.21 -6.80 10.84
CA TYR A 35 -5.64 -6.14 12.02
C TYR A 35 -5.95 -4.64 12.02
N LEU A 36 -5.76 -3.97 10.89
CA LEU A 36 -6.03 -2.55 10.78
C LEU A 36 -7.54 -2.23 10.88
N CYS A 37 -8.39 -3.09 10.31
CA CYS A 37 -9.85 -2.98 10.42
C CYS A 37 -10.28 -2.99 11.89
N ASP A 38 -9.78 -3.94 12.69
CA ASP A 38 -10.11 -4.04 14.12
C ASP A 38 -9.70 -2.78 14.90
N ARG A 39 -8.62 -2.12 14.49
CA ARG A 39 -8.13 -0.88 15.11
C ARG A 39 -8.92 0.35 14.68
N LEU A 40 -9.43 0.38 13.46
CA LEU A 40 -10.13 1.54 12.88
C LEU A 40 -11.65 1.48 13.08
N LEU A 41 -12.24 0.29 13.19
CA LEU A 41 -13.68 0.11 13.37
C LEU A 41 -14.26 0.95 14.50
N PRO A 42 -13.68 1.03 15.72
CA PRO A 42 -14.22 1.86 16.79
C PRO A 42 -13.98 3.37 16.61
N LEU A 43 -13.15 3.76 15.63
CA LEU A 43 -12.70 5.13 15.42
C LEU A 43 -13.34 5.81 14.22
N THR A 44 -14.03 5.07 13.36
CA THR A 44 -14.60 5.56 12.10
C THR A 44 -16.11 5.36 12.07
N ASP A 45 -16.81 6.10 11.22
CA ASP A 45 -18.26 5.97 11.09
C ASP A 45 -18.64 4.74 10.24
N ARG A 46 -17.72 4.28 9.38
CA ARG A 46 -17.79 3.02 8.62
C ARG A 46 -16.39 2.47 8.43
N CYS A 47 -16.23 1.15 8.55
CA CYS A 47 -14.98 0.45 8.31
C CYS A 47 -15.30 -0.94 7.77
N GLU A 48 -14.86 -1.23 6.55
CA GLU A 48 -15.26 -2.43 5.81
C GLU A 48 -14.08 -3.05 5.07
N LEU A 49 -13.93 -4.36 5.19
CA LEU A 49 -13.06 -5.14 4.31
C LEU A 49 -13.75 -5.34 2.96
N ILE A 50 -13.12 -4.87 1.91
CA ILE A 50 -13.66 -4.88 0.55
C ILE A 50 -13.02 -6.03 -0.21
N ALA A 51 -13.77 -7.10 -0.44
CA ALA A 51 -13.32 -8.22 -1.25
C ALA A 51 -13.04 -7.75 -2.68
N ILE A 52 -11.98 -8.28 -3.26
CA ILE A 52 -11.61 -8.07 -4.66
C ILE A 52 -11.99 -9.35 -5.41
N ASP A 53 -12.75 -9.19 -6.50
CA ASP A 53 -13.08 -10.30 -7.39
C ASP A 53 -11.90 -10.58 -8.32
N ASP A 54 -11.52 -11.84 -8.46
CA ASP A 54 -10.46 -12.29 -9.37
C ASP A 54 -10.73 -11.89 -10.84
N ALA A 55 -11.99 -11.58 -11.20
CA ALA A 55 -12.35 -11.04 -12.51
C ALA A 55 -11.63 -9.71 -12.83
N ILE A 56 -11.14 -8.98 -11.82
CA ILE A 56 -10.33 -7.77 -12.01
C ILE A 56 -9.08 -8.04 -12.85
N MET A 57 -8.55 -9.26 -12.83
CA MET A 57 -7.39 -9.64 -13.63
C MET A 57 -7.65 -9.63 -15.14
N GLN A 58 -8.91 -9.51 -15.57
CA GLN A 58 -9.30 -9.33 -16.99
C GLN A 58 -9.50 -7.86 -17.35
N ASP A 59 -9.38 -6.94 -16.39
CA ASP A 59 -9.52 -5.51 -16.67
C ASP A 59 -8.37 -5.04 -17.56
N PRO A 60 -8.64 -4.22 -18.59
CA PRO A 60 -7.59 -3.72 -19.51
C PRO A 60 -6.53 -2.87 -18.82
N ASP A 61 -6.83 -2.29 -17.64
CA ASP A 61 -5.90 -1.50 -16.86
C ASP A 61 -5.19 -2.32 -15.78
N TYR A 62 -5.45 -3.65 -15.70
CA TYR A 62 -4.79 -4.52 -14.75
C TYR A 62 -3.30 -4.69 -15.07
N ALA A 63 -2.44 -4.45 -14.09
CA ALA A 63 -1.00 -4.50 -14.28
C ALA A 63 -0.39 -5.79 -13.69
N PHE A 64 0.65 -6.29 -14.34
CA PHE A 64 1.48 -7.43 -13.91
C PHE A 64 0.69 -8.69 -13.49
N PRO A 65 -0.10 -9.28 -14.38
CA PRO A 65 -0.82 -10.50 -14.06
C PRO A 65 0.16 -11.64 -13.75
N ILE A 66 -0.04 -12.31 -12.61
CA ILE A 66 0.74 -13.49 -12.22
C ILE A 66 -0.15 -14.72 -12.32
N PRO A 67 0.25 -15.77 -13.06
CA PRO A 67 -0.50 -17.01 -13.12
C PRO A 67 -0.75 -17.61 -11.74
N GLY A 68 -2.02 -17.98 -11.48
CA GLY A 68 -2.43 -18.62 -10.22
C GLY A 68 -2.60 -17.64 -9.03
N HIS A 69 -2.48 -16.33 -9.24
CA HIS A 69 -2.84 -15.34 -8.21
C HIS A 69 -4.34 -15.36 -7.93
N SER A 70 -4.75 -15.10 -6.71
CA SER A 70 -6.15 -14.95 -6.28
C SER A 70 -6.24 -13.94 -5.15
N TYR A 71 -7.29 -13.13 -5.19
CA TYR A 71 -7.60 -12.12 -4.16
C TYR A 71 -8.47 -12.66 -3.03
N ARG A 72 -8.71 -13.98 -2.96
CA ARG A 72 -9.66 -14.59 -2.01
C ARG A 72 -9.48 -14.10 -0.56
N ASP A 73 -8.24 -13.94 -0.10
CA ASP A 73 -7.92 -13.62 1.29
C ASP A 73 -7.18 -12.28 1.46
N THR A 74 -7.17 -11.46 0.41
CA THR A 74 -6.45 -10.17 0.35
C THR A 74 -7.40 -9.03 0.02
N PRO A 75 -8.33 -8.68 0.94
CA PRO A 75 -9.25 -7.58 0.72
C PRO A 75 -8.55 -6.23 0.87
N ASN A 76 -9.04 -5.22 0.16
CA ASN A 76 -8.80 -3.83 0.52
C ASN A 76 -9.53 -3.50 1.84
N LEU A 77 -9.14 -2.43 2.50
CA LEU A 77 -9.86 -1.86 3.63
C LEU A 77 -10.31 -0.45 3.28
N GLU A 78 -11.61 -0.17 3.48
CA GLU A 78 -12.18 1.17 3.34
C GLU A 78 -12.74 1.63 4.69
N CYS A 79 -12.33 2.83 5.12
CA CYS A 79 -12.91 3.47 6.29
C CYS A 79 -13.41 4.87 5.94
N VAL A 80 -14.44 5.33 6.64
CA VAL A 80 -15.03 6.66 6.43
C VAL A 80 -15.20 7.39 7.76
N VAL A 81 -14.75 8.63 7.79
CA VAL A 81 -15.10 9.62 8.81
C VAL A 81 -16.03 10.63 8.15
N GLY A 82 -17.31 10.58 8.50
CA GLY A 82 -18.35 11.41 7.91
C GLY A 82 -18.16 12.88 8.24
N GLY A 83 -18.33 13.73 7.23
CA GLY A 83 -18.29 15.17 7.35
C GLY A 83 -19.60 15.78 7.86
N ASN A 84 -19.62 17.10 7.97
CA ASN A 84 -20.81 17.87 8.30
C ASN A 84 -21.60 18.38 7.07
N GLY A 85 -21.20 17.96 5.87
CA GLY A 85 -21.84 18.30 4.59
C GLY A 85 -21.57 19.72 4.07
N ARG A 86 -20.59 20.43 4.63
CA ARG A 86 -20.26 21.81 4.26
C ARG A 86 -19.01 21.97 3.39
N GLY A 87 -18.35 20.90 3.05
CA GLY A 87 -17.10 20.90 2.31
C GLY A 87 -16.96 19.78 1.33
N ARG A 88 -15.83 19.80 0.61
CA ARG A 88 -15.48 18.78 -0.37
C ARG A 88 -15.04 17.50 0.31
N SER A 89 -15.38 16.39 -0.32
CA SER A 89 -14.94 15.07 0.09
C SER A 89 -13.50 14.81 -0.35
N VAL A 90 -12.77 14.03 0.45
CA VAL A 90 -11.39 13.64 0.15
C VAL A 90 -11.24 12.14 0.34
N VAL A 91 -10.59 11.48 -0.62
CA VAL A 91 -10.08 10.14 -0.44
C VAL A 91 -8.59 10.17 -0.17
N PHE A 92 -8.15 9.49 0.89
CA PHE A 92 -6.76 9.17 1.18
C PHE A 92 -6.50 7.74 0.76
N ASN A 93 -5.44 7.50 0.01
CA ASN A 93 -5.06 6.17 -0.47
C ASN A 93 -3.62 5.87 -0.08
N THR A 94 -3.39 4.69 0.46
CA THR A 94 -2.06 4.13 0.72
C THR A 94 -2.15 2.61 0.75
N HIS A 95 -1.02 1.92 0.70
CA HIS A 95 -1.02 0.46 0.58
C HIS A 95 -0.58 -0.28 1.85
N LEU A 96 -0.98 -1.54 1.94
CA LEU A 96 -0.68 -2.47 3.02
C LEU A 96 0.40 -3.48 2.65
N ASP A 97 0.56 -3.75 1.36
CA ASP A 97 1.54 -4.68 0.87
C ASP A 97 2.96 -4.13 0.98
N VAL A 98 3.91 -5.03 0.95
CA VAL A 98 5.34 -4.72 0.97
C VAL A 98 6.07 -5.68 0.05
N VAL A 99 7.17 -5.22 -0.55
CA VAL A 99 8.07 -6.12 -1.28
C VAL A 99 8.74 -7.12 -0.33
N PRO A 100 9.10 -8.32 -0.81
CA PRO A 100 9.83 -9.30 -0.01
C PRO A 100 11.11 -8.72 0.61
N PRO A 101 11.58 -9.29 1.73
CA PRO A 101 12.86 -8.89 2.30
C PRO A 101 14.00 -9.04 1.30
N SER A 102 14.94 -8.10 1.30
CA SER A 102 16.17 -8.21 0.52
C SER A 102 17.09 -9.29 1.10
N GLU A 103 17.95 -9.86 0.27
CA GLU A 103 18.96 -10.82 0.74
C GLU A 103 19.82 -10.17 1.85
N GLY A 104 19.97 -10.88 2.96
CA GLY A 104 20.72 -10.38 4.14
C GLY A 104 20.00 -9.36 5.00
N GLN A 105 18.75 -8.98 4.70
CA GLN A 105 17.97 -8.09 5.54
C GLN A 105 17.49 -8.83 6.80
N ALA A 106 18.29 -8.74 7.87
CA ALA A 106 17.85 -9.16 9.18
C ALA A 106 16.71 -8.29 9.69
N HIS A 107 15.84 -8.84 10.54
CA HIS A 107 14.76 -8.10 11.21
C HIS A 107 13.74 -7.42 10.26
N ALA A 108 13.55 -7.93 9.04
CA ALA A 108 12.61 -7.34 8.11
C ALA A 108 11.20 -7.22 8.70
N PHE A 109 10.73 -8.25 9.40
CA PHE A 109 9.42 -8.30 10.07
C PHE A 109 9.52 -8.38 11.61
N ASP A 110 10.71 -8.04 12.14
CA ASP A 110 10.96 -7.88 13.57
C ASP A 110 11.44 -6.44 13.81
N PRO A 111 10.49 -5.47 13.90
CA PRO A 111 10.81 -4.05 13.89
C PRO A 111 11.63 -3.65 15.13
N ILE A 112 12.59 -2.77 14.90
CA ILE A 112 13.47 -2.21 15.94
C ILE A 112 13.19 -0.70 16.02
N GLU A 113 13.05 -0.19 17.25
CA GLU A 113 13.03 1.25 17.51
C GLU A 113 14.39 1.66 18.10
N GLU A 114 15.10 2.52 17.40
CA GLU A 114 16.40 3.03 17.82
C GLU A 114 16.48 4.53 17.57
N SER A 115 16.84 5.30 18.59
CA SER A 115 17.03 6.75 18.51
C SER A 115 15.83 7.49 17.90
N GLY A 116 14.61 7.03 18.18
CA GLY A 116 13.37 7.62 17.67
C GLY A 116 13.03 7.26 16.20
N THR A 117 13.74 6.31 15.63
CA THR A 117 13.52 5.77 14.29
C THR A 117 13.07 4.32 14.39
N ILE A 118 12.04 3.95 13.62
CA ILE A 118 11.55 2.58 13.51
C ILE A 118 12.09 1.95 12.23
N TRP A 119 12.77 0.82 12.37
CA TRP A 119 13.34 0.04 11.30
C TRP A 119 12.53 -1.23 11.07
N GLY A 120 12.29 -1.58 9.81
CA GLY A 120 11.60 -2.79 9.39
C GLY A 120 11.07 -2.67 7.98
N ARG A 121 10.68 -3.79 7.37
CA ARG A 121 10.08 -3.79 6.02
C ARG A 121 8.71 -3.11 6.06
N GLY A 122 8.52 -2.10 5.19
CA GLY A 122 7.30 -1.31 5.15
C GLY A 122 7.28 -0.13 6.13
N ALA A 123 8.29 0.07 6.99
CA ALA A 123 8.32 1.22 7.90
C ALA A 123 8.23 2.56 7.17
N CYS A 124 8.85 2.65 6.00
CA CYS A 124 8.80 3.82 5.12
C CYS A 124 7.77 3.65 3.99
N ASP A 125 7.64 2.45 3.42
CA ASP A 125 6.86 2.15 2.24
C ASP A 125 5.98 0.91 2.47
N ALA A 126 4.64 1.05 2.76
CA ALA A 126 3.99 2.31 3.13
C ALA A 126 3.21 2.20 4.46
N LYS A 127 3.63 1.29 5.38
CA LYS A 127 2.97 1.14 6.70
C LYS A 127 3.14 2.39 7.57
N GLY A 128 4.20 3.20 7.34
CA GLY A 128 4.35 4.51 7.95
C GLY A 128 3.25 5.48 7.53
N GLN A 129 2.84 5.46 6.27
CA GLN A 129 1.73 6.24 5.74
C GLN A 129 0.39 5.76 6.33
N VAL A 130 0.22 4.43 6.48
CA VAL A 130 -0.94 3.86 7.20
C VAL A 130 -1.00 4.40 8.62
N ALA A 131 0.12 4.39 9.34
CA ALA A 131 0.22 4.94 10.70
C ALA A 131 -0.06 6.46 10.74
N THR A 132 0.33 7.19 9.70
CA THR A 132 0.02 8.62 9.56
C THR A 132 -1.48 8.86 9.42
N LEU A 133 -2.18 8.06 8.61
CA LEU A 133 -3.64 8.15 8.48
C LEU A 133 -4.36 7.73 9.77
N TYR A 134 -3.84 6.72 10.46
CA TYR A 134 -4.33 6.34 11.78
C TYR A 134 -4.19 7.50 12.79
N ALA A 135 -3.05 8.19 12.78
CA ALA A 135 -2.84 9.38 13.61
C ALA A 135 -3.85 10.50 13.29
N LEU A 136 -4.15 10.74 12.02
CA LEU A 136 -5.17 11.71 11.59
C LEU A 136 -6.54 11.36 12.17
N ILE A 137 -6.96 10.10 12.07
CA ILE A 137 -8.25 9.63 12.60
C ILE A 137 -8.31 9.80 14.11
N LEU A 138 -7.24 9.40 14.83
CA LEU A 138 -7.16 9.60 16.29
C LEU A 138 -7.28 11.08 16.67
N LEU A 139 -6.58 11.96 15.96
CA LEU A 139 -6.63 13.41 16.22
C LEU A 139 -8.02 14.00 16.00
N LEU A 140 -8.73 13.57 14.95
CA LEU A 140 -10.11 14.00 14.71
C LEU A 140 -11.02 13.58 15.87
N ARG A 141 -10.85 12.36 16.38
CA ARG A 141 -11.62 11.83 17.53
C ARG A 141 -11.24 12.53 18.84
N GLU A 142 -9.96 12.63 19.17
CA GLU A 142 -9.46 13.27 20.38
C GLU A 142 -9.96 14.72 20.50
N ARG A 143 -9.95 15.44 19.38
CA ARG A 143 -10.38 16.85 19.31
C ARG A 143 -11.87 17.03 19.05
N ARG A 144 -12.61 15.96 18.87
CA ARG A 144 -14.02 16.00 18.50
C ARG A 144 -14.30 16.86 17.27
N VAL A 145 -13.37 16.84 16.31
CA VAL A 145 -13.49 17.58 15.05
C VAL A 145 -14.26 16.73 14.05
N ARG A 146 -15.33 17.28 13.52
CA ARG A 146 -16.02 16.72 12.36
C ARG A 146 -15.57 17.47 11.11
N PRO A 147 -14.99 16.80 10.09
CA PRO A 147 -14.49 17.47 8.90
C PRO A 147 -15.63 18.14 8.11
N PRO A 148 -15.36 19.13 7.25
CA PRO A 148 -16.39 19.77 6.43
C PRO A 148 -17.01 18.82 5.41
N GLY A 149 -16.23 17.95 4.77
CA GLY A 149 -16.66 16.89 3.86
C GLY A 149 -16.24 15.52 4.36
N ASP A 150 -16.75 14.47 3.74
CA ASP A 150 -16.37 13.10 4.09
C ASP A 150 -14.88 12.86 3.83
N LEU A 151 -14.22 12.18 4.77
CA LEU A 151 -12.88 11.65 4.60
C LEU A 151 -12.98 10.14 4.44
N THR A 152 -12.62 9.65 3.27
CA THR A 152 -12.54 8.22 2.96
C THR A 152 -11.09 7.80 2.98
N PHE A 153 -10.81 6.68 3.63
CA PHE A 153 -9.47 6.11 3.77
C PHE A 153 -9.45 4.75 3.09
N HIS A 154 -8.63 4.64 2.06
CA HIS A 154 -8.34 3.38 1.38
C HIS A 154 -6.98 2.86 1.80
N PHE A 155 -6.96 1.67 2.35
CA PHE A 155 -5.77 0.89 2.60
C PHE A 155 -5.81 -0.28 1.63
N VAL A 156 -5.06 -0.17 0.55
CA VAL A 156 -5.16 -1.09 -0.59
C VAL A 156 -4.10 -2.17 -0.53
N VAL A 157 -4.29 -3.22 -1.31
CA VAL A 157 -3.33 -4.31 -1.50
C VAL A 157 -2.73 -4.21 -2.89
N GLU A 158 -1.57 -4.87 -3.09
CA GLU A 158 -0.95 -5.04 -4.40
C GLU A 158 -0.61 -3.72 -5.12
N GLU A 159 -0.16 -2.70 -4.37
CA GLU A 159 0.37 -1.47 -4.96
C GLU A 159 1.72 -1.73 -5.62
N GLU A 160 2.64 -2.40 -4.93
CA GLU A 160 4.03 -2.71 -5.31
C GLU A 160 4.13 -3.53 -6.62
N ASN A 161 3.02 -4.07 -7.09
CA ASN A 161 2.93 -4.87 -8.30
C ASN A 161 1.99 -4.27 -9.36
N GLY A 162 1.66 -2.98 -9.27
CA GLY A 162 0.91 -2.30 -10.32
C GLY A 162 -0.35 -1.57 -9.91
N GLY A 163 -0.64 -1.45 -8.60
CA GLY A 163 -1.76 -0.65 -8.10
C GLY A 163 -3.14 -1.30 -8.29
N ASN A 164 -3.20 -2.62 -8.39
CA ASN A 164 -4.45 -3.33 -8.73
C ASN A 164 -5.51 -3.23 -7.62
N GLY A 165 -5.11 -3.12 -6.36
CA GLY A 165 -6.04 -2.82 -5.26
C GLY A 165 -6.72 -1.48 -5.42
N THR A 166 -5.99 -0.44 -5.82
CA THR A 166 -6.54 0.87 -6.15
C THR A 166 -7.46 0.81 -7.38
N LEU A 167 -7.07 0.05 -8.42
CA LEU A 167 -7.90 -0.20 -9.58
C LEU A 167 -9.26 -0.79 -9.18
N ALA A 168 -9.27 -1.78 -8.28
CA ALA A 168 -10.50 -2.38 -7.78
C ALA A 168 -11.42 -1.35 -7.09
N MET A 169 -10.86 -0.41 -6.31
CA MET A 169 -11.65 0.66 -5.68
C MET A 169 -12.22 1.63 -6.72
N ILE A 170 -11.46 1.95 -7.77
CA ILE A 170 -11.94 2.79 -8.89
C ILE A 170 -13.10 2.10 -9.62
N ARG A 171 -12.98 0.81 -9.92
CA ARG A 171 -14.02 0.01 -10.61
C ARG A 171 -15.27 -0.17 -9.74
N ARG A 172 -15.11 -0.21 -8.44
CA ARG A 172 -16.24 -0.18 -7.48
C ARG A 172 -17.03 1.15 -7.55
N GLY A 173 -16.50 2.17 -8.18
CA GLY A 173 -17.21 3.44 -8.39
C GLY A 173 -17.00 4.46 -7.28
N VAL A 174 -15.99 4.31 -6.43
CA VAL A 174 -15.64 5.33 -5.43
C VAL A 174 -15.39 6.68 -6.10
N ARG A 175 -15.93 7.74 -5.52
CA ARG A 175 -15.80 9.13 -5.98
C ARG A 175 -15.52 10.05 -4.81
N ALA A 176 -14.68 11.05 -5.04
CA ALA A 176 -14.41 12.15 -4.11
C ALA A 176 -14.05 13.40 -4.92
N ASP A 177 -14.15 14.57 -4.28
CA ASP A 177 -13.76 15.86 -4.90
C ASP A 177 -12.25 16.02 -5.02
N ALA A 178 -11.48 15.31 -4.17
CA ALA A 178 -10.02 15.29 -4.21
C ALA A 178 -9.50 13.93 -3.74
N ALA A 179 -8.30 13.58 -4.20
CA ALA A 179 -7.57 12.39 -3.78
C ALA A 179 -6.16 12.79 -3.31
N VAL A 180 -5.70 12.14 -2.24
CA VAL A 180 -4.33 12.22 -1.74
C VAL A 180 -3.79 10.79 -1.66
N VAL A 181 -2.79 10.50 -2.48
CA VAL A 181 -2.06 9.24 -2.43
C VAL A 181 -0.83 9.44 -1.55
N LEU A 182 -0.69 8.62 -0.51
CA LEU A 182 0.40 8.73 0.45
C LEU A 182 1.47 7.70 0.10
N GLU A 183 2.62 8.24 -0.27
CA GLU A 183 3.84 7.52 -0.60
C GLU A 183 5.06 8.17 0.07
N PRO A 184 6.23 7.52 0.13
CA PRO A 184 7.46 8.14 0.58
C PRO A 184 7.85 9.33 -0.31
N SER A 185 7.53 10.54 0.12
CA SER A 185 7.71 11.78 -0.66
C SER A 185 8.61 12.81 0.02
N GLU A 186 9.36 12.39 1.07
CA GLU A 186 10.17 13.31 1.89
C GLU A 186 9.37 14.52 2.41
N MET A 187 8.09 14.31 2.75
CA MET A 187 7.13 15.33 3.17
C MET A 187 6.83 16.40 2.09
N CYS A 188 7.11 16.09 0.83
CA CYS A 188 6.80 16.95 -0.29
C CYS A 188 5.46 16.58 -0.94
N ILE A 189 4.76 17.60 -1.48
CA ILE A 189 3.61 17.40 -2.35
C ILE A 189 4.14 17.18 -3.77
N ILE A 190 3.82 16.02 -4.36
CA ILE A 190 4.21 15.67 -5.72
C ILE A 190 2.97 15.76 -6.61
N PRO A 191 2.76 16.86 -7.34
CA PRO A 191 1.52 17.09 -8.10
C PRO A 191 1.46 16.31 -9.42
N ALA A 192 2.57 15.68 -9.82
CA ALA A 192 2.66 14.88 -11.04
C ALA A 192 3.74 13.81 -10.89
N VAL A 193 3.48 12.62 -11.40
CA VAL A 193 4.45 11.52 -11.46
C VAL A 193 4.83 11.21 -12.91
N ARG A 194 6.06 10.72 -13.09
CA ARG A 194 6.51 10.22 -14.38
C ARG A 194 5.79 8.92 -14.72
N GLY A 195 5.41 8.75 -15.97
CA GLY A 195 4.98 7.46 -16.47
C GLY A 195 6.14 6.46 -16.45
N ALA A 196 5.82 5.19 -16.21
CA ALA A 196 6.75 4.08 -16.30
C ALA A 196 6.21 3.03 -17.25
N VAL A 197 7.08 2.41 -18.01
CA VAL A 197 6.76 1.28 -18.88
C VAL A 197 7.72 0.15 -18.57
N TRP A 198 7.18 -1.00 -18.22
CA TRP A 198 7.95 -2.22 -18.00
C TRP A 198 7.85 -3.12 -19.23
N PHE A 199 8.95 -3.72 -19.63
CA PHE A 199 8.96 -4.66 -20.73
C PHE A 199 10.03 -5.75 -20.50
N ASP A 200 9.74 -6.95 -21.00
CA ASP A 200 10.68 -8.05 -21.03
C ASP A 200 11.40 -8.09 -22.38
N LEU A 201 12.73 -8.06 -22.35
CA LEU A 201 13.55 -8.27 -23.54
C LEU A 201 14.08 -9.70 -23.57
N LYS A 202 13.62 -10.49 -24.52
CA LYS A 202 14.12 -11.86 -24.75
C LYS A 202 15.02 -11.89 -25.97
N VAL A 203 16.30 -12.19 -25.78
CA VAL A 203 17.26 -12.32 -26.86
C VAL A 203 17.61 -13.79 -27.05
N PHE A 204 17.33 -14.32 -28.24
CA PHE A 204 17.55 -15.72 -28.56
C PHE A 204 18.91 -15.91 -29.24
N GLY A 205 19.70 -16.82 -28.71
CA GLY A 205 20.93 -17.27 -29.26
C GLY A 205 20.88 -18.73 -29.67
N ARG A 206 21.96 -19.22 -30.30
CA ARG A 206 22.19 -20.62 -30.59
C ARG A 206 23.44 -21.09 -29.87
N ALA A 207 23.25 -22.03 -28.94
CA ALA A 207 24.37 -22.58 -28.18
C ALA A 207 25.32 -23.37 -29.10
N ALA A 208 26.62 -23.26 -28.82
CA ALA A 208 27.66 -24.08 -29.45
C ALA A 208 28.76 -24.38 -28.43
N HIS A 209 29.53 -25.44 -28.69
CA HIS A 209 30.69 -25.79 -27.88
C HIS A 209 31.78 -24.70 -28.02
N SER A 210 32.47 -24.36 -26.91
CA SER A 210 33.48 -23.32 -26.86
C SER A 210 34.62 -23.50 -27.89
N GLY A 211 34.97 -24.72 -28.25
CA GLY A 211 35.96 -25.06 -29.26
C GLY A 211 35.42 -25.11 -30.69
N ASN A 212 34.11 -24.97 -30.93
CA ASN A 212 33.52 -24.94 -32.27
C ASN A 212 32.54 -23.82 -32.41
N VAL A 213 32.94 -22.72 -33.00
CA VAL A 213 32.13 -21.49 -33.15
C VAL A 213 31.29 -21.45 -34.43
N ALA A 214 31.43 -22.48 -35.31
CA ALA A 214 30.65 -22.53 -36.54
C ALA A 214 29.15 -22.64 -36.25
N GLY A 215 28.37 -21.68 -36.73
CA GLY A 215 26.90 -21.61 -36.49
C GLY A 215 26.47 -21.15 -35.12
N ARG A 216 27.38 -20.69 -34.27
CA ARG A 216 27.05 -20.03 -32.99
C ARG A 216 26.34 -18.70 -33.25
N ILE A 217 25.31 -18.42 -32.47
CA ILE A 217 24.67 -17.10 -32.39
C ILE A 217 24.67 -16.71 -30.93
N SER A 218 25.54 -15.79 -30.55
CA SER A 218 25.60 -15.28 -29.18
C SER A 218 24.36 -14.38 -28.92
N ALA A 219 23.60 -14.66 -27.86
CA ALA A 219 22.54 -13.79 -27.43
C ALA A 219 23.06 -12.46 -26.86
N LEU A 220 24.33 -12.46 -26.36
CA LEU A 220 24.97 -11.26 -25.81
C LEU A 220 25.48 -10.31 -26.89
N ASP A 221 25.67 -10.79 -28.12
CA ASP A 221 26.26 -10.01 -29.23
C ASP A 221 25.17 -9.43 -30.16
N LYS A 222 23.88 -9.55 -29.77
CA LYS A 222 22.71 -9.02 -30.49
C LYS A 222 22.22 -7.72 -29.90
#